data_63966e1fac32c105cf8596f32f4e91c2
#
_entry.id   63966e1fac32c105cf8596f32f4e91c2
#
_cell.length_a   1.000
_cell.length_b   1.000
_cell.length_c   1.000
_cell.angle_alpha   90.00
_cell.angle_beta   90.00
_cell.angle_gamma   90.00
#
_symmetry.space_group_name_H-M   'P 1'
#
loop_
_entity.id
_entity.type
_entity.pdbx_description
1 polymer ?
#
loop_
_entity_poly.entity_id
_entity_poly.type
_entity_poly.pdbx_seq_one_letter_code
_entity_poly.pdbx_strand_id
1 'polypeptide(L)'
;MPDPNMMSVHLEGTPRLADFRIARRVLEGRCGDATLGCDVDFLKPEEPGDGVTVMFLGKAPAFFIQDGDHVHPLKLGINSVGRLPDNSVIIRDECVSRRHCAIVVHKDGTCELHDVASKNGTVLNGSRIAHPTRISPGDTITLCSRSIKFLRQSDC
;
A
#
# COMPACT_ATOMS: atom_id res chain seq x y z
N MET A 1 -8.81 -33.39 -35.86
CA MET A 1 -7.69 -34.03 -35.14
C MET A 1 -7.10 -32.97 -34.21
N PRO A 2 -7.13 -33.16 -32.93
CA PRO A 2 -6.40 -32.27 -32.05
C PRO A 2 -4.91 -32.44 -32.35
N ASP A 3 -4.26 -31.29 -32.46
CA ASP A 3 -2.84 -31.17 -32.70
C ASP A 3 -2.08 -31.96 -31.60
N PRO A 4 -1.25 -32.93 -31.92
CA PRO A 4 -0.51 -33.69 -30.91
C PRO A 4 0.48 -32.82 -30.11
N ASN A 5 0.67 -31.58 -30.53
CA ASN A 5 1.50 -30.60 -29.80
C ASN A 5 0.70 -29.73 -28.81
N MET A 6 -0.60 -29.88 -28.77
CA MET A 6 -1.44 -29.45 -27.66
C MET A 6 -1.56 -30.54 -26.59
N MET A 7 -0.50 -31.21 -26.31
CA MET A 7 -0.39 -31.80 -24.99
C MET A 7 -0.44 -30.63 -24.04
N SER A 8 -1.59 -30.51 -23.42
CA SER A 8 -1.68 -29.77 -22.16
C SER A 8 -0.38 -30.01 -21.44
N VAL A 9 0.34 -28.92 -21.21
CA VAL A 9 1.46 -28.96 -20.29
C VAL A 9 0.85 -29.50 -19.01
N HIS A 10 0.94 -30.82 -18.86
CA HIS A 10 0.70 -31.43 -17.58
C HIS A 10 1.65 -30.70 -16.65
N LEU A 11 1.10 -29.91 -15.80
CA LEU A 11 1.78 -29.36 -14.65
C LEU A 11 2.09 -30.51 -13.65
N GLU A 12 2.61 -31.62 -14.22
CA GLU A 12 3.25 -32.70 -13.48
C GLU A 12 4.58 -32.18 -12.99
N GLY A 13 4.52 -31.30 -12.02
CA GLY A 13 5.72 -30.72 -11.48
C GLY A 13 5.50 -29.39 -10.78
N THR A 14 4.25 -28.94 -10.60
CA THR A 14 4.01 -27.95 -9.56
C THR A 14 4.33 -28.61 -8.22
N PRO A 15 5.42 -28.22 -7.57
CA PRO A 15 5.76 -28.81 -6.28
C PRO A 15 4.57 -28.60 -5.35
N ARG A 16 4.06 -29.69 -4.81
CA ARG A 16 3.01 -29.65 -3.80
C ARG A 16 3.53 -28.83 -2.62
N LEU A 17 2.64 -28.23 -1.86
CA LEU A 17 3.01 -27.41 -0.70
C LEU A 17 3.97 -28.12 0.26
N ALA A 18 3.90 -29.46 0.32
CA ALA A 18 4.83 -30.32 1.05
C ALA A 18 6.25 -30.27 0.49
N ASP A 19 6.39 -30.24 -0.84
CA ASP A 19 7.71 -30.21 -1.50
C ASP A 19 8.39 -28.86 -1.29
N PHE A 20 7.61 -27.79 -1.22
CA PHE A 20 8.11 -26.46 -0.82
C PHE A 20 8.65 -26.44 0.61
N ARG A 21 7.97 -27.12 1.53
CA ARG A 21 8.43 -27.20 2.93
C ARG A 21 9.74 -27.98 3.04
N ILE A 22 9.88 -29.07 2.26
CA ILE A 22 11.10 -29.87 2.22
C ILE A 22 12.24 -29.10 1.56
N ALA A 23 11.97 -28.43 0.43
CA ALA A 23 12.95 -27.58 -0.24
C ALA A 23 13.44 -26.45 0.65
N ARG A 24 12.53 -25.81 1.39
CA ARG A 24 12.86 -24.76 2.37
C ARG A 24 13.76 -25.30 3.49
N ARG A 25 13.42 -26.46 4.03
CA ARG A 25 14.24 -27.10 5.10
C ARG A 25 15.63 -27.48 4.60
N VAL A 26 15.77 -27.94 3.36
CA VAL A 26 17.07 -28.25 2.75
C VAL A 26 17.90 -26.99 2.51
N LEU A 27 17.26 -25.89 2.10
CA LEU A 27 17.92 -24.59 1.95
C LEU A 27 18.36 -24.02 3.30
N GLU A 28 17.53 -24.12 4.32
CA GLU A 28 17.85 -23.71 5.69
C GLU A 28 19.07 -24.47 6.23
N GLY A 29 19.19 -25.76 5.94
CA GLY A 29 20.34 -26.56 6.31
C GLY A 29 21.63 -26.26 5.53
N ARG A 30 21.53 -25.67 4.34
CA ARG A 30 22.69 -25.34 3.48
C ARG A 30 23.23 -23.93 3.67
N CYS A 31 22.37 -23.01 4.07
CA CYS A 31 22.74 -21.59 4.16
C CYS A 31 23.35 -21.19 5.51
N GLY A 32 23.46 -22.09 6.45
CA GLY A 32 23.98 -21.79 7.80
C GLY A 32 23.06 -20.85 8.59
N ASP A 33 22.91 -21.10 9.84
CA ASP A 33 21.98 -20.40 10.76
C ASP A 33 22.24 -18.88 10.83
N ALA A 34 23.45 -18.44 10.52
CA ALA A 34 23.83 -17.03 10.62
C ALA A 34 23.17 -16.11 9.56
N THR A 35 22.85 -16.66 8.39
CA THR A 35 22.24 -15.84 7.30
C THR A 35 20.74 -15.72 7.47
N LEU A 36 20.08 -16.73 8.04
CA LEU A 36 18.65 -16.75 8.27
C LEU A 36 18.25 -16.12 9.61
N GLY A 37 19.16 -16.16 10.58
CA GLY A 37 18.94 -15.53 11.88
C GLY A 37 18.88 -14.01 11.81
N CYS A 38 19.59 -13.38 10.86
CA CYS A 38 19.55 -11.94 10.66
C CYS A 38 18.23 -11.47 10.05
N ASP A 39 17.62 -12.27 9.18
CA ASP A 39 16.40 -11.88 8.50
C ASP A 39 15.15 -12.04 9.37
N VAL A 40 15.18 -12.98 10.30
CA VAL A 40 14.03 -13.25 11.18
C VAL A 40 13.90 -12.20 12.28
N ASP A 41 15.01 -11.68 12.76
CA ASP A 41 14.99 -10.63 13.79
C ASP A 41 14.56 -9.26 13.21
N PHE A 42 14.76 -9.04 11.90
CA PHE A 42 14.27 -7.85 11.24
C PHE A 42 12.75 -7.86 10.98
N LEU A 43 12.11 -9.02 11.01
CA LEU A 43 10.68 -9.21 10.73
C LEU A 43 9.82 -9.40 11.97
N LYS A 44 10.41 -9.44 13.16
CA LYS A 44 9.62 -9.34 14.37
C LYS A 44 9.08 -7.92 14.47
N PRO A 45 7.75 -7.71 14.42
CA PRO A 45 7.20 -6.46 14.88
C PRO A 45 7.59 -6.39 16.36
N GLU A 46 8.57 -5.58 16.67
CA GLU A 46 8.83 -5.20 18.04
C GLU A 46 7.56 -4.50 18.52
N GLU A 47 6.89 -5.09 19.49
CA GLU A 47 5.91 -4.38 20.29
C GLU A 47 6.56 -3.05 20.69
N PRO A 48 5.82 -1.92 20.65
CA PRO A 48 6.34 -0.63 21.02
C PRO A 48 6.68 -0.66 22.51
N GLY A 49 7.85 -1.20 22.81
CA GLY A 49 8.48 -1.05 24.13
C GLY A 49 8.90 0.39 24.27
N ASP A 50 8.50 0.97 25.37
CA ASP A 50 8.81 2.33 25.78
C ASP A 50 10.23 2.77 25.39
N GLY A 51 10.34 3.77 24.54
CA GLY A 51 11.49 4.63 24.47
C GLY A 51 12.55 4.37 23.41
N VAL A 52 12.33 3.55 22.39
CA VAL A 52 13.22 3.56 21.22
C VAL A 52 12.71 4.62 20.23
N THR A 53 13.17 5.83 20.44
CA THR A 53 13.18 6.85 19.41
C THR A 53 14.06 6.35 18.28
N VAL A 54 13.48 5.71 17.29
CA VAL A 54 14.16 5.45 16.01
C VAL A 54 14.45 6.81 15.43
N MET A 55 15.65 7.30 15.60
CA MET A 55 16.15 8.47 14.94
C MET A 55 16.20 8.13 13.44
N PHE A 56 15.11 8.41 12.73
CA PHE A 56 15.17 8.55 11.28
C PHE A 56 16.02 9.78 11.00
N LEU A 57 17.30 9.57 10.74
CA LEU A 57 18.17 10.56 10.14
C LEU A 57 17.68 10.79 8.69
N GLY A 58 16.85 11.75 8.53
CA GLY A 58 16.16 12.08 7.29
C GLY A 58 14.67 12.08 7.54
N LYS A 59 14.14 13.22 7.98
CA LYS A 59 12.72 13.43 8.19
C LYS A 59 12.02 13.23 6.85
N ALA A 60 11.54 12.00 6.60
CA ALA A 60 10.64 11.78 5.47
C ALA A 60 9.47 12.74 5.64
N PRO A 61 9.08 13.48 4.60
CA PRO A 61 7.97 14.40 4.69
C PRO A 61 6.73 13.62 5.12
N ALA A 62 6.19 13.96 6.28
CA ALA A 62 4.97 13.34 6.75
C ALA A 62 3.79 14.00 6.04
N PHE A 63 3.04 13.19 5.30
CA PHE A 63 1.82 13.60 4.61
C PHE A 63 0.61 13.06 5.34
N PHE A 64 -0.50 13.77 5.23
CA PHE A 64 -1.76 13.46 5.89
C PHE A 64 -2.93 13.69 4.96
N ILE A 65 -3.99 12.93 5.20
CA ILE A 65 -5.31 13.21 4.65
C ILE A 65 -6.21 13.68 5.78
N GLN A 66 -6.85 14.82 5.59
CA GLN A 66 -7.86 15.35 6.50
C GLN A 66 -9.25 15.12 5.92
N ASP A 67 -10.08 14.37 6.63
CA ASP A 67 -11.51 14.18 6.37
C ASP A 67 -12.33 14.79 7.52
N GLY A 68 -12.75 16.03 7.36
CA GLY A 68 -13.37 16.79 8.44
C GLY A 68 -12.42 16.92 9.65
N ASP A 69 -12.84 16.36 10.78
CA ASP A 69 -12.04 16.35 12.03
C ASP A 69 -11.05 15.17 12.12
N HIS A 70 -11.11 14.26 11.19
CA HIS A 70 -10.23 13.09 11.19
C HIS A 70 -8.99 13.33 10.33
N VAL A 71 -7.82 13.05 10.91
CA VAL A 71 -6.53 13.13 10.21
C VAL A 71 -5.93 11.74 10.09
N HIS A 72 -5.63 11.34 8.88
CA HIS A 72 -5.05 10.04 8.56
C HIS A 72 -3.61 10.22 8.07
N PRO A 73 -2.60 9.71 8.80
CA PRO A 73 -1.22 9.77 8.35
C PRO A 73 -1.01 8.83 7.14
N LEU A 74 -0.23 9.29 6.18
CA LEU A 74 0.17 8.50 5.02
C LEU A 74 1.57 7.92 5.23
N LYS A 75 1.75 6.69 4.77
CA LYS A 75 3.04 5.98 4.80
C LYS A 75 3.73 6.11 3.44
N LEU A 76 5.04 5.90 3.41
CA LEU A 76 5.77 5.70 2.17
C LEU A 76 5.18 4.53 1.38
N GLY A 77 5.06 4.68 0.07
CA GLY A 77 4.45 3.70 -0.82
C GLY A 77 2.96 3.92 -1.01
N ILE A 78 2.23 2.86 -1.22
CA ILE A 78 0.81 2.88 -1.59
C ILE A 78 -0.07 2.97 -0.34
N ASN A 79 -0.94 4.00 -0.31
CA ASN A 79 -1.97 4.17 0.70
C ASN A 79 -3.33 4.05 0.03
N SER A 80 -4.07 2.99 0.31
CA SER A 80 -5.42 2.78 -0.21
C SER A 80 -6.44 3.63 0.53
N VAL A 81 -7.38 4.19 -0.22
CA VAL A 81 -8.46 5.03 0.30
C VAL A 81 -9.80 4.45 -0.13
N GLY A 82 -10.71 4.26 0.79
CA GLY A 82 -12.03 3.72 0.49
C GLY A 82 -12.87 3.43 1.73
N ARG A 83 -14.02 2.82 1.51
CA ARG A 83 -15.00 2.55 2.57
C ARG A 83 -14.67 1.32 3.41
N LEU A 84 -13.98 0.33 2.86
CA LEU A 84 -13.66 -0.89 3.59
C LEU A 84 -12.62 -0.65 4.69
N PRO A 85 -12.69 -1.43 5.78
CA PRO A 85 -11.77 -1.29 6.91
C PRO A 85 -10.33 -1.74 6.62
N ASP A 86 -10.10 -2.45 5.53
CA ASP A 86 -8.78 -2.88 5.07
C ASP A 86 -7.99 -1.78 4.32
N ASN A 87 -8.60 -0.61 4.11
CA ASN A 87 -7.90 0.52 3.51
C ASN A 87 -7.00 1.25 4.53
N SER A 88 -5.94 1.86 4.04
CA SER A 88 -5.05 2.71 4.85
C SER A 88 -5.78 3.96 5.36
N VAL A 89 -6.67 4.51 4.54
CA VAL A 89 -7.55 5.64 4.89
C VAL A 89 -8.99 5.18 4.70
N ILE A 90 -9.75 5.16 5.78
CA ILE A 90 -11.14 4.68 5.78
C ILE A 90 -12.08 5.88 5.74
N ILE A 91 -12.81 6.02 4.64
CA ILE A 91 -13.85 7.04 4.48
C ILE A 91 -15.21 6.39 4.66
N ARG A 92 -15.88 6.70 5.76
CA ARG A 92 -17.18 6.14 6.13
C ARG A 92 -18.32 6.85 5.39
N ASP A 93 -18.46 6.54 4.10
CA ASP A 93 -19.53 7.07 3.26
C ASP A 93 -19.97 5.99 2.28
N GLU A 94 -21.28 5.78 2.15
CA GLU A 94 -21.84 4.73 1.28
C GLU A 94 -21.62 5.00 -0.20
N CYS A 95 -21.49 6.26 -0.59
CA CYS A 95 -21.20 6.66 -1.95
C CYS A 95 -19.74 6.41 -2.35
N VAL A 96 -18.84 6.27 -1.38
CA VAL A 96 -17.44 5.97 -1.62
C VAL A 96 -17.28 4.48 -1.92
N SER A 97 -16.56 4.15 -2.97
CA SER A 97 -16.28 2.77 -3.36
C SER A 97 -15.49 2.04 -2.28
N ARG A 98 -15.62 0.72 -2.22
CA ARG A 98 -14.91 -0.14 -1.26
C ARG A 98 -13.41 0.12 -1.26
N ARG A 99 -12.81 0.18 -2.43
CA ARG A 99 -11.49 0.74 -2.73
C ARG A 99 -11.72 1.79 -3.79
N HIS A 100 -11.54 3.05 -3.46
CA HIS A 100 -11.90 4.16 -4.33
C HIS A 100 -10.70 4.69 -5.09
N CYS A 101 -9.67 5.06 -4.37
CA CYS A 101 -8.43 5.57 -4.92
C CYS A 101 -7.22 5.11 -4.09
N ALA A 102 -6.04 5.39 -4.57
CA ALA A 102 -4.80 5.17 -3.87
C ALA A 102 -3.92 6.42 -3.95
N ILE A 103 -3.23 6.72 -2.86
CA ILE A 103 -2.22 7.78 -2.82
C ILE A 103 -0.87 7.12 -2.68
N VAL A 104 0.00 7.35 -3.64
CA VAL A 104 1.37 6.85 -3.65
C VAL A 104 2.30 7.96 -3.15
N VAL A 105 3.01 7.69 -2.06
CA VAL A 105 4.03 8.58 -1.51
C VAL A 105 5.39 8.03 -1.89
N HIS A 106 6.12 8.76 -2.71
CA HIS A 106 7.46 8.39 -3.17
C HIS A 106 8.54 8.81 -2.16
N LYS A 107 9.70 8.18 -2.23
CA LYS A 107 10.85 8.47 -1.35
C LYS A 107 11.42 9.87 -1.57
N ASP A 108 11.26 10.42 -2.74
CA ASP A 108 11.67 11.79 -3.10
C ASP A 108 10.72 12.87 -2.57
N GLY A 109 9.63 12.47 -1.91
CA GLY A 109 8.62 13.37 -1.38
C GLY A 109 7.55 13.80 -2.39
N THR A 110 7.54 13.21 -3.58
CA THR A 110 6.44 13.40 -4.53
C THR A 110 5.26 12.48 -4.18
N CYS A 111 4.05 12.93 -4.49
CA CYS A 111 2.84 12.16 -4.25
C CYS A 111 1.98 12.11 -5.50
N GLU A 112 1.33 10.97 -5.71
CA GLU A 112 0.44 10.74 -6.84
C GLU A 112 -0.89 10.16 -6.38
N LEU A 113 -1.97 10.62 -7.00
CA LEU A 113 -3.33 10.13 -6.79
C LEU A 113 -3.72 9.24 -7.97
N HIS A 114 -4.18 8.05 -7.66
CA HIS A 114 -4.64 7.04 -8.62
C HIS A 114 -6.10 6.68 -8.35
N ASP A 115 -6.97 6.76 -9.35
CA ASP A 115 -8.31 6.16 -9.25
C ASP A 115 -8.22 4.64 -9.43
N VAL A 116 -8.83 3.88 -8.53
CA VAL A 116 -8.81 2.42 -8.56
C VAL A 116 -10.16 1.89 -9.03
N ALA A 117 -10.54 2.24 -10.25
CA ALA A 117 -11.81 1.86 -10.86
C ALA A 117 -13.02 2.19 -9.97
N SER A 118 -13.05 3.40 -9.41
CA SER A 118 -14.15 3.85 -8.57
C SER A 118 -15.43 4.01 -9.38
N LYS A 119 -16.59 3.76 -8.76
CA LYS A 119 -17.90 3.86 -9.43
C LYS A 119 -18.18 5.29 -9.92
N ASN A 120 -17.87 6.28 -9.10
CA ASN A 120 -18.23 7.68 -9.36
C ASN A 120 -17.05 8.53 -9.82
N GLY A 121 -15.83 7.97 -9.82
CA GLY A 121 -14.59 8.68 -10.15
C GLY A 121 -14.02 9.47 -8.98
N THR A 122 -12.74 9.78 -9.12
CA THR A 122 -11.99 10.62 -8.18
C THR A 122 -11.80 12.00 -8.79
N VAL A 123 -12.06 13.04 -8.03
CA VAL A 123 -11.95 14.43 -8.47
C VAL A 123 -10.82 15.11 -7.69
N LEU A 124 -9.94 15.79 -8.37
CA LEU A 124 -8.84 16.58 -7.80
C LEU A 124 -9.07 18.06 -8.14
N ASN A 125 -9.21 18.90 -7.13
CA ASN A 125 -9.43 20.34 -7.28
C ASN A 125 -10.57 20.69 -8.27
N GLY A 126 -11.64 19.91 -8.28
CA GLY A 126 -12.79 20.11 -9.18
C GLY A 126 -12.67 19.44 -10.55
N SER A 127 -11.54 18.81 -10.87
CA SER A 127 -11.32 18.11 -12.13
C SER A 127 -11.24 16.59 -11.91
N ARG A 128 -12.02 15.82 -12.68
CA ARG A 128 -11.98 14.36 -12.61
C ARG A 128 -10.67 13.84 -13.18
N ILE A 129 -9.97 12.99 -12.42
CA ILE A 129 -8.75 12.35 -12.90
C ILE A 129 -9.07 11.12 -13.74
N ALA A 130 -8.36 10.93 -14.85
CA ALA A 130 -8.47 9.78 -15.74
C ALA A 130 -7.20 8.88 -15.69
N HIS A 131 -6.14 9.38 -15.13
CA HIS A 131 -4.84 8.73 -15.03
C HIS A 131 -4.13 9.20 -13.76
N PRO A 132 -3.04 8.52 -13.36
CA PRO A 132 -2.24 8.93 -12.22
C PRO A 132 -1.87 10.42 -12.29
N THR A 133 -2.20 11.16 -11.26
CA THR A 133 -2.05 12.61 -11.22
C THR A 133 -1.26 13.03 -10.00
N ARG A 134 -0.24 13.86 -10.18
CA ARG A 134 0.52 14.43 -9.06
C ARG A 134 -0.36 15.30 -8.18
N ILE A 135 -0.16 15.19 -6.89
CA ILE A 135 -0.83 15.99 -5.88
C ILE A 135 0.17 16.76 -5.03
N SER A 136 -0.24 17.92 -4.58
CA SER A 136 0.55 18.82 -3.74
C SER A 136 -0.18 19.12 -2.43
N PRO A 137 0.55 19.41 -1.35
CA PRO A 137 -0.08 19.84 -0.10
C PRO A 137 -1.02 21.02 -0.33
N GLY A 138 -2.21 20.96 0.25
CA GLY A 138 -3.30 21.91 0.03
C GLY A 138 -4.34 21.48 -1.00
N ASP A 139 -4.04 20.47 -1.81
CA ASP A 139 -4.99 19.95 -2.80
C ASP A 139 -6.21 19.31 -2.12
N THR A 140 -7.34 19.47 -2.76
CA THR A 140 -8.62 18.88 -2.34
C THR A 140 -8.99 17.73 -3.24
N ILE A 141 -9.15 16.55 -2.64
CA ILE A 141 -9.59 15.34 -3.30
C ILE A 141 -11.05 15.12 -2.95
N THR A 142 -11.92 15.01 -3.96
CA THR A 142 -13.34 14.76 -3.77
C THR A 142 -13.69 13.35 -4.22
N LEU A 143 -14.29 12.60 -3.30
CA LEU A 143 -14.77 11.24 -3.47
C LEU A 143 -16.28 11.24 -3.29
N CYS A 144 -17.02 11.31 -4.38
CA CYS A 144 -18.48 11.52 -4.36
C CYS A 144 -18.87 12.82 -3.64
N SER A 145 -19.50 12.69 -2.48
CA SER A 145 -19.94 13.82 -1.63
C SER A 145 -18.88 14.27 -0.63
N ARG A 146 -17.80 13.51 -0.45
CA ARG A 146 -16.76 13.78 0.55
C ARG A 146 -15.57 14.50 -0.06
N SER A 147 -15.21 15.62 0.54
CA SER A 147 -14.01 16.37 0.21
C SER A 147 -12.97 16.21 1.29
N ILE A 148 -11.83 15.68 0.92
CA ILE A 148 -10.69 15.44 1.80
C ILE A 148 -9.52 16.31 1.35
N LYS A 149 -8.75 16.81 2.31
CA LYS A 149 -7.58 17.65 2.04
C LYS A 149 -6.30 16.86 2.18
N PHE A 150 -5.40 17.06 1.23
CA PHE A 150 -4.04 16.53 1.29
C PHE A 150 -3.11 17.58 1.93
N LEU A 151 -2.45 17.19 3.01
CA LEU A 151 -1.64 18.09 3.84
C LEU A 151 -0.23 17.52 4.05
N ARG A 152 0.69 18.43 4.37
CA ARG A 152 2.06 18.11 4.80
C ARG A 152 2.29 18.62 6.22
N GLN A 153 3.15 17.96 6.98
CA GLN A 153 3.43 18.32 8.39
C GLN A 153 3.95 19.75 8.59
N SER A 154 4.49 20.37 7.54
CA SER A 154 4.95 21.78 7.63
C SER A 154 3.82 22.81 7.51
N ASP A 155 2.60 22.37 7.20
CA ASP A 155 1.46 23.25 6.97
C ASP A 155 0.50 23.29 8.20
N CYS A 156 0.92 22.67 9.31
CA CYS A 156 0.21 22.69 10.60
C CYS A 156 0.85 23.67 11.56
#